data_fad674071613ed8ca7ff164915c7baaf
#
_entry.id   fad674071613ed8ca7ff164915c7baaf
#
_cell.length_a   1.000
_cell.length_b   1.000
_cell.length_c   1.000
_cell.angle_alpha   90.00
_cell.angle_beta   90.00
_cell.angle_gamma   90.00
#
_symmetry.space_group_name_H-M   'P 1'
#
loop_
_entity.id
_entity.type
_entity.pdbx_description
1 polymer ?
#
loop_
_entity_poly.entity_id
_entity_poly.type
_entity_poly.pdbx_seq_one_letter_code
_entity_poly.pdbx_strand_id
1 'polypeptide(L)'
;QVVIVSSIKSKDELPLSMKMAKKTNAHKLLPMQWINNLDNLSLFVFGEGIQRRLALYQKYLSERNPDYLSWAIDSLVNWDKTEVSKNIIHIHGEKDTVFPIKNLLHPFMKIKGGHAAIITQAHWFNKELSKILLKD
;
A
#
# COMPACT_ATOMS: atom_id res chain seq x y z
N GLN A 1 -19.13 6.89 2.97
CA GLN A 1 -18.45 5.91 2.11
C GLN A 1 -16.95 6.22 2.07
N VAL A 2 -16.11 5.19 2.15
CA VAL A 2 -14.63 5.31 2.14
C VAL A 2 -14.09 4.43 1.02
N VAL A 3 -13.23 4.99 0.17
CA VAL A 3 -12.49 4.20 -0.83
C VAL A 3 -11.05 4.01 -0.34
N ILE A 4 -10.62 2.77 -0.24
CA ILE A 4 -9.22 2.44 0.03
C ILE A 4 -8.59 1.81 -1.21
N VAL A 5 -7.35 2.17 -1.48
CA VAL A 5 -6.60 1.67 -2.64
C VAL A 5 -5.30 1.04 -2.18
N SER A 6 -5.04 -0.20 -2.61
CA SER A 6 -3.79 -0.94 -2.29
C SER A 6 -3.43 -0.89 -0.81
N SER A 7 -4.41 -1.14 0.06
CA SER A 7 -4.26 -1.09 1.52
C SER A 7 -4.93 -2.31 2.17
N ILE A 8 -5.01 -2.34 3.48
CA ILE A 8 -5.66 -3.39 4.26
C ILE A 8 -6.85 -2.83 5.05
N LYS A 9 -7.87 -3.67 5.27
CA LYS A 9 -9.09 -3.33 6.03
C LYS A 9 -9.00 -3.78 7.49
N SER A 10 -8.24 -4.84 7.74
CA SER A 10 -8.05 -5.39 9.08
C SER A 10 -6.65 -6.00 9.24
N LYS A 11 -6.27 -6.26 10.48
CA LYS A 11 -5.00 -6.93 10.81
C LYS A 11 -4.86 -8.32 10.21
N ASP A 12 -5.98 -8.98 9.90
CA ASP A 12 -6.00 -10.34 9.37
C ASP A 12 -5.45 -10.39 7.95
N GLU A 13 -5.56 -9.26 7.22
CA GLU A 13 -5.03 -9.09 5.87
C GLU A 13 -3.52 -8.81 5.82
N LEU A 14 -2.89 -8.54 6.97
CA LEU A 14 -1.44 -8.34 7.02
C LEU A 14 -0.68 -9.58 6.53
N PRO A 15 0.34 -9.41 5.68
CA PRO A 15 1.22 -10.49 5.26
C PRO A 15 1.91 -11.16 6.45
N LEU A 16 2.23 -12.45 6.30
CA LEU A 16 2.89 -13.22 7.36
C LEU A 16 4.22 -12.58 7.81
N SER A 17 4.99 -12.03 6.87
CA SER A 17 6.23 -11.30 7.17
C SER A 17 6.02 -10.13 8.12
N MET A 18 4.95 -9.36 7.93
CA MET A 18 4.61 -8.24 8.83
C MET A 18 4.09 -8.73 10.18
N LYS A 19 3.30 -9.82 10.19
CA LYS A 19 2.85 -10.46 11.43
C LYS A 19 4.05 -11.00 12.24
N MET A 20 5.05 -11.55 11.57
CA MET A 20 6.30 -11.99 12.22
C MET A 20 7.13 -10.79 12.70
N ALA A 21 7.26 -9.74 11.89
CA ALA A 21 7.95 -8.52 12.28
C ALA A 21 7.33 -7.87 13.53
N LYS A 22 6.01 -7.93 13.68
CA LYS A 22 5.32 -7.51 14.91
C LYS A 22 5.77 -8.34 16.14
N LYS A 23 5.78 -9.67 16.01
CA LYS A 23 6.14 -10.56 17.12
C LYS A 23 7.59 -10.40 17.58
N THR A 24 8.50 -10.15 16.65
CA THR A 24 9.95 -10.07 16.90
C THR A 24 10.44 -8.64 17.10
N ASN A 25 9.60 -7.63 16.88
CA ASN A 25 9.99 -6.22 16.76
C ASN A 25 11.06 -5.96 15.69
N ALA A 26 11.23 -6.87 14.72
CA ALA A 26 12.27 -6.77 13.69
C ALA A 26 12.12 -5.53 12.80
N HIS A 27 10.91 -5.00 12.65
CA HIS A 27 10.67 -3.74 11.92
C HIS A 27 11.40 -2.53 12.53
N LYS A 28 11.68 -2.56 13.84
CA LYS A 28 12.44 -1.50 14.54
C LYS A 28 13.93 -1.54 14.22
N LEU A 29 14.42 -2.66 13.70
CA LEU A 29 15.82 -2.84 13.28
C LEU A 29 16.05 -2.44 11.82
N LEU A 30 15.00 -2.04 11.09
CA LEU A 30 15.15 -1.57 9.71
C LEU A 30 16.00 -0.30 9.71
N PRO A 31 17.15 -0.27 9.03
CA PRO A 31 17.95 0.93 8.92
C PRO A 31 17.20 1.93 8.03
N MET A 32 16.50 2.88 8.65
CA MET A 32 15.70 3.89 7.95
C MET A 32 16.52 4.71 6.95
N GLN A 33 17.83 4.77 7.13
CA GLN A 33 18.77 5.37 6.17
C GLN A 33 18.74 4.67 4.79
N TRP A 34 18.37 3.39 4.71
CA TRP A 34 18.18 2.68 3.44
C TRP A 34 16.94 3.14 2.68
N ILE A 35 15.93 3.60 3.41
CA ILE A 35 14.67 4.09 2.84
C ILE A 35 14.87 5.50 2.25
N ASN A 36 15.90 6.23 2.72
CA ASN A 36 16.27 7.52 2.14
C ASN A 36 16.82 7.40 0.71
N ASN A 37 17.25 6.21 0.30
CA ASN A 37 17.61 5.96 -1.08
C ASN A 37 16.32 5.64 -1.86
N LEU A 38 15.90 6.60 -2.70
CA LEU A 38 14.69 6.48 -3.54
C LEU A 38 14.66 5.23 -4.40
N ASP A 39 15.83 4.78 -4.84
CA ASP A 39 15.93 3.60 -5.70
C ASP A 39 15.50 2.35 -4.93
N ASN A 40 15.90 2.22 -3.67
CA ASN A 40 15.52 1.09 -2.82
C ASN A 40 14.04 1.13 -2.43
N LEU A 41 13.53 2.32 -2.05
CA LEU A 41 12.11 2.48 -1.71
C LEU A 41 11.22 2.26 -2.94
N SER A 42 11.64 2.77 -4.09
CA SER A 42 10.89 2.60 -5.33
C SER A 42 10.85 1.15 -5.79
N LEU A 43 11.95 0.40 -5.67
CA LEU A 43 11.99 -1.03 -5.95
C LEU A 43 11.07 -1.82 -5.01
N PHE A 44 11.07 -1.49 -3.72
CA PHE A 44 10.23 -2.16 -2.72
C PHE A 44 8.73 -1.93 -2.99
N VAL A 45 8.34 -0.69 -3.27
CA VAL A 45 6.91 -0.32 -3.43
C VAL A 45 6.38 -0.68 -4.82
N PHE A 46 7.20 -0.61 -5.83
CA PHE A 46 6.77 -0.64 -7.23
C PHE A 46 7.30 -1.83 -8.04
N GLY A 47 8.34 -2.51 -7.57
CA GLY A 47 8.99 -3.60 -8.29
C GLY A 47 9.86 -3.14 -9.47
N GLU A 48 10.40 -4.08 -10.22
CA GLU A 48 11.25 -3.80 -11.39
C GLU A 48 10.43 -3.17 -12.55
N GLY A 49 11.03 -2.26 -13.27
CA GLY A 49 10.40 -1.60 -14.44
C GLY A 49 10.08 -0.11 -14.27
N ILE A 50 10.48 0.49 -13.18
CA ILE A 50 10.13 1.85 -12.76
C ILE A 50 10.95 2.96 -13.40
N GLN A 51 12.13 2.65 -13.93
CA GLN A 51 13.09 3.66 -14.42
C GLN A 51 12.47 4.71 -15.36
N ARG A 52 11.46 4.34 -16.15
CA ARG A 52 10.76 5.27 -17.05
C ARG A 52 9.82 6.27 -16.34
N ARG A 53 9.50 6.04 -15.07
CA ARG A 53 8.56 6.87 -14.29
C ARG A 53 9.20 7.41 -13.01
N LEU A 54 10.50 7.28 -12.86
CA LEU A 54 11.23 7.69 -11.65
C LEU A 54 10.96 9.15 -11.27
N ALA A 55 10.90 10.06 -12.25
CA ALA A 55 10.60 11.46 -12.03
C ALA A 55 9.20 11.71 -11.42
N LEU A 56 8.21 10.92 -11.84
CA LEU A 56 6.87 10.97 -11.25
C LEU A 56 6.88 10.48 -9.80
N TYR A 57 7.60 9.40 -9.53
CA TYR A 57 7.72 8.86 -8.17
C TYR A 57 8.50 9.80 -7.26
N GLN A 58 9.56 10.45 -7.75
CA GLN A 58 10.31 11.46 -7.00
C GLN A 58 9.41 12.63 -6.58
N LYS A 59 8.45 13.00 -7.44
CA LYS A 59 7.48 14.06 -7.14
C LYS A 59 6.43 13.63 -6.11
N TYR A 60 5.95 12.40 -6.16
CA TYR A 60 4.87 11.91 -5.28
C TYR A 60 5.37 11.26 -4.00
N LEU A 61 6.61 10.74 -3.98
CA LEU A 61 7.29 10.26 -2.77
C LEU A 61 8.17 11.37 -2.17
N SER A 62 7.59 12.54 -1.96
CA SER A 62 8.30 13.69 -1.41
C SER A 62 8.63 13.53 0.08
N GLU A 63 7.79 12.78 0.82
CA GLU A 63 8.03 12.55 2.24
C GLU A 63 9.10 11.48 2.45
N ARG A 64 10.22 11.91 3.03
CA ARG A 64 11.42 11.08 3.28
C ARG A 64 11.94 11.23 4.70
N ASN A 65 11.14 11.83 5.58
CA ASN A 65 11.53 11.96 6.96
C ASN A 65 11.65 10.56 7.58
N PRO A 66 12.84 10.14 8.05
CA PRO A 66 13.06 8.81 8.61
C PRO A 66 12.15 8.53 9.82
N ASP A 67 11.88 9.54 10.63
CA ASP A 67 11.04 9.40 11.82
C ASP A 67 9.59 9.15 11.43
N TYR A 68 9.09 9.87 10.42
CA TYR A 68 7.76 9.63 9.85
C TYR A 68 7.64 8.23 9.27
N LEU A 69 8.61 7.79 8.48
CA LEU A 69 8.60 6.44 7.87
C LEU A 69 8.68 5.35 8.94
N SER A 70 9.50 5.55 9.96
CA SER A 70 9.59 4.64 11.11
C SER A 70 8.26 4.52 11.84
N TRP A 71 7.64 5.66 12.13
CA TRP A 71 6.31 5.73 12.74
C TRP A 71 5.24 5.06 11.87
N ALA A 72 5.25 5.32 10.58
CA ALA A 72 4.27 4.74 9.63
C ALA A 72 4.39 3.21 9.55
N ILE A 73 5.62 2.69 9.49
CA ILE A 73 5.88 1.24 9.49
C ILE A 73 5.47 0.62 10.83
N ASP A 74 5.83 1.24 11.95
CA ASP A 74 5.44 0.75 13.27
C ASP A 74 3.91 0.74 13.43
N SER A 75 3.24 1.80 13.01
CA SER A 75 1.78 1.91 13.03
C SER A 75 1.11 0.84 12.16
N LEU A 76 1.65 0.56 10.97
CA LEU A 76 1.15 -0.47 10.07
C LEU A 76 1.34 -1.87 10.64
N VAL A 77 2.54 -2.18 11.14
CA VAL A 77 2.88 -3.50 11.70
C VAL A 77 2.07 -3.78 12.96
N ASN A 78 1.82 -2.74 13.76
CA ASN A 78 1.03 -2.83 14.99
C ASN A 78 -0.48 -2.62 14.76
N TRP A 79 -0.92 -2.46 13.51
CA TRP A 79 -2.33 -2.34 13.19
C TRP A 79 -3.13 -3.51 13.80
N ASP A 80 -4.12 -3.20 14.62
CA ASP A 80 -4.85 -4.19 15.42
C ASP A 80 -6.36 -4.24 15.14
N LYS A 81 -6.85 -3.38 14.22
CA LYS A 81 -8.25 -3.35 13.83
C LYS A 81 -8.70 -4.71 13.26
N THR A 82 -9.74 -5.27 13.85
CA THR A 82 -10.35 -6.54 13.43
C THR A 82 -11.62 -6.33 12.62
N GLU A 83 -12.42 -5.32 13.00
CA GLU A 83 -13.70 -5.07 12.37
C GLU A 83 -13.52 -4.32 11.04
N VAL A 84 -14.14 -4.85 9.99
CA VAL A 84 -14.19 -4.20 8.68
C VAL A 84 -15.44 -3.33 8.62
N SER A 85 -15.26 -2.04 8.37
CA SER A 85 -16.39 -1.13 8.16
C SER A 85 -17.20 -1.53 6.92
N LYS A 86 -18.54 -1.53 7.04
CA LYS A 86 -19.46 -1.89 5.95
C LYS A 86 -19.41 -0.92 4.76
N ASN A 87 -18.95 0.30 4.98
CA ASN A 87 -18.95 1.38 3.98
C ASN A 87 -17.60 1.56 3.26
N ILE A 88 -16.80 0.49 3.19
CA ILE A 88 -15.50 0.51 2.50
C ILE A 88 -15.64 -0.09 1.10
N ILE A 89 -15.25 0.69 0.10
CA ILE A 89 -14.93 0.20 -1.25
C ILE A 89 -13.43 -0.04 -1.31
N HIS A 90 -13.04 -1.29 -1.52
CA HIS A 90 -11.64 -1.67 -1.59
C HIS A 90 -11.22 -1.94 -3.04
N ILE A 91 -10.31 -1.14 -3.56
CA ILE A 91 -9.71 -1.30 -4.90
C ILE A 91 -8.28 -1.76 -4.73
N HIS A 92 -7.87 -2.83 -5.43
CA HIS A 92 -6.56 -3.43 -5.19
C HIS A 92 -5.87 -3.90 -6.47
N GLY A 93 -4.55 -3.63 -6.56
CA GLY A 93 -3.73 -4.08 -7.67
C GLY A 93 -3.48 -5.60 -7.62
N GLU A 94 -3.78 -6.31 -8.71
CA GLU A 94 -3.66 -7.78 -8.77
C GLU A 94 -2.23 -8.31 -8.55
N LYS A 95 -1.22 -7.46 -8.80
CA LYS A 95 0.21 -7.78 -8.64
C LYS A 95 0.84 -7.03 -7.45
N ASP A 96 0.04 -6.65 -6.47
CA ASP A 96 0.54 -6.02 -5.25
C ASP A 96 1.40 -7.01 -4.46
N THR A 97 2.68 -6.66 -4.28
CA THR A 97 3.65 -7.48 -3.52
C THR A 97 3.77 -7.06 -2.07
N VAL A 98 3.32 -5.84 -1.73
CA VAL A 98 3.30 -5.35 -0.35
C VAL A 98 2.13 -5.96 0.41
N PHE A 99 0.92 -5.89 -0.18
CA PHE A 99 -0.28 -6.54 0.34
C PHE A 99 -0.84 -7.51 -0.69
N PRO A 100 -0.31 -8.74 -0.77
CA PRO A 100 -0.75 -9.72 -1.76
C PRO A 100 -2.24 -10.02 -1.66
N ILE A 101 -2.94 -10.05 -2.80
CA ILE A 101 -4.40 -10.27 -2.88
C ILE A 101 -4.87 -11.56 -2.20
N LYS A 102 -3.99 -12.57 -2.09
CA LYS A 102 -4.29 -13.83 -1.39
C LYS A 102 -4.56 -13.67 0.11
N ASN A 103 -4.13 -12.55 0.69
CA ASN A 103 -4.34 -12.25 2.12
C ASN A 103 -5.57 -11.38 2.36
N LEU A 104 -6.18 -10.83 1.30
CA LEU A 104 -7.27 -9.89 1.44
C LEU A 104 -8.62 -10.58 1.65
N LEU A 105 -9.43 -10.01 2.52
CA LEU A 105 -10.81 -10.41 2.76
C LEU A 105 -11.73 -9.78 1.71
N HIS A 106 -12.64 -10.59 1.16
CA HIS A 106 -13.68 -10.08 0.27
C HIS A 106 -14.73 -9.23 1.02
N PRO A 107 -15.39 -8.28 0.34
CA PRO A 107 -15.23 -7.94 -1.07
C PRO A 107 -14.08 -6.96 -1.33
N PHE A 108 -13.46 -7.07 -2.51
CA PHE A 108 -12.56 -6.09 -3.08
C PHE A 108 -12.57 -6.14 -4.62
N MET A 109 -12.30 -5.00 -5.24
CA MET A 109 -12.24 -4.85 -6.69
C MET A 109 -10.78 -4.98 -7.16
N LYS A 110 -10.51 -5.93 -8.05
CA LYS A 110 -9.18 -6.11 -8.66
C LYS A 110 -8.98 -5.21 -9.86
N ILE A 111 -7.83 -4.55 -9.91
CA ILE A 111 -7.38 -3.80 -11.08
C ILE A 111 -5.97 -4.22 -11.48
N LYS A 112 -5.58 -3.94 -12.72
CA LYS A 112 -4.20 -4.16 -13.17
C LYS A 112 -3.23 -3.31 -12.34
N GLY A 113 -2.03 -3.82 -12.06
CA GLY A 113 -0.97 -3.08 -11.38
C GLY A 113 -0.55 -3.67 -10.04
N GLY A 114 0.46 -3.06 -9.45
CA GLY A 114 1.03 -3.40 -8.13
C GLY A 114 0.52 -2.48 -7.03
N HIS A 115 1.34 -2.33 -5.97
CA HIS A 115 0.99 -1.54 -4.78
C HIS A 115 0.64 -0.07 -5.12
N ALA A 116 1.39 0.55 -6.01
CA ALA A 116 1.10 1.92 -6.45
C ALA A 116 0.07 2.01 -7.60
N ALA A 117 -0.94 1.16 -7.58
CA ALA A 117 -1.96 1.11 -8.63
C ALA A 117 -2.64 2.47 -8.86
N ILE A 118 -2.84 3.28 -7.83
CA ILE A 118 -3.43 4.62 -7.96
C ILE A 118 -2.62 5.52 -8.91
N ILE A 119 -1.29 5.38 -8.93
CA ILE A 119 -0.41 6.15 -9.82
C ILE A 119 -0.31 5.47 -11.19
N THR A 120 -0.07 4.16 -11.21
CA THR A 120 0.19 3.42 -12.45
C THR A 120 -1.06 3.22 -13.29
N GLN A 121 -2.24 3.28 -12.70
CA GLN A 121 -3.54 3.14 -13.32
C GLN A 121 -4.37 4.44 -13.24
N ALA A 122 -3.72 5.61 -13.20
CA ALA A 122 -4.39 6.91 -13.07
C ALA A 122 -5.51 7.11 -14.10
N HIS A 123 -5.32 6.65 -15.34
CA HIS A 123 -6.36 6.72 -16.39
C HIS A 123 -7.63 5.95 -15.99
N TRP A 124 -7.48 4.74 -15.44
CA TRP A 124 -8.60 3.94 -14.95
C TRP A 124 -9.31 4.65 -13.79
N PHE A 125 -8.56 5.18 -12.81
CA PHE A 125 -9.13 5.90 -11.68
C PHE A 125 -9.90 7.15 -12.14
N ASN A 126 -9.33 7.95 -13.04
CA ASN A 126 -10.00 9.13 -13.58
C ASN A 126 -11.33 8.81 -14.27
N LYS A 127 -11.44 7.62 -14.88
CA LYS A 127 -12.66 7.19 -15.59
C LYS A 127 -13.69 6.57 -14.65
N GLU A 128 -13.28 5.79 -13.67
CA GLU A 128 -14.18 4.92 -12.92
C GLU A 128 -14.46 5.40 -11.48
N LEU A 129 -13.54 6.18 -10.88
CA LEU A 129 -13.66 6.55 -9.45
C LEU A 129 -14.93 7.36 -9.16
N SER A 130 -15.27 8.32 -10.00
CA SER A 130 -16.49 9.12 -9.84
C SER A 130 -17.76 8.26 -9.91
N LYS A 131 -17.80 7.29 -10.82
CA LYS A 131 -18.92 6.36 -10.94
C LYS A 131 -19.04 5.44 -9.72
N ILE A 132 -17.90 5.04 -9.14
CA ILE A 132 -17.86 4.20 -7.94
C ILE A 132 -18.37 4.97 -6.73
N LEU A 133 -17.99 6.26 -6.60
CA LEU A 133 -18.38 7.11 -5.47
C LEU A 133 -19.84 7.57 -5.54
N LEU A 134 -20.40 7.68 -6.74
CA LEU A 134 -21.77 8.16 -6.98
C LEU A 134 -22.80 7.02 -7.11
N LYS A 135 -22.37 5.76 -6.95
CA LYS A 135 -23.31 4.64 -6.80
C LYS A 135 -23.88 4.67 -5.38
N ASP A 136 -25.15 5.05 -5.30
CA ASP A 136 -26.00 4.88 -4.12
C ASP A 136 -26.23 3.39 -3.81
#